data_45a0103c3a4f2bd4b52611675196b09a
#
_entry.id   45a0103c3a4f2bd4b52611675196b09a
#
_cell.length_a   1.000
_cell.length_b   1.000
_cell.length_c   1.000
_cell.angle_alpha   90.00
_cell.angle_beta   90.00
_cell.angle_gamma   90.00
#
_symmetry.space_group_name_H-M   'P 1'
#
loop_
_entity.id
_entity.type
_entity.pdbx_description
1 polymer ?
#
loop_
_entity_poly.entity_id
_entity_poly.type
_entity_poly.pdbx_seq_one_letter_code
_entity_poly.pdbx_strand_id
1 'polypeptide(L)'
;MTTHHAVHGLASNPAAPAGVLLRLLALNDEWIAYRLSWRASLPDEVAEAMLTHPDRRVRQRLAESANADPELRARLLDGPASDALVVAHGPQPYRTVVPPLPDWAYERLLNHERSTVRYETLHSPSVPEHVLVPFAGHTHPPFREIACRRVWHALTDDVRAALLGDEDPAVRRAAALHVMADDEGRTTELLEALADSRQFQEVVERGRLGRAVAERLLAEGKALAPLARNPAFPADLASRLAGHDDPAVRLAVSARPELSEEERAAIDWEVGPEDRLGTLRWVWDARTDTEVLRRCATSAHTWLRRSAAVCPELPEDCVRLLAGDGDFAVRLLLAEFHPQAPPELLLDLYLHGSHRAVAMLIVKERFPAAGLAARFAGAPDPRARALAVRDPEATPELVERLSRDPDTGVREAAARDPRLPVRRVVELLEDPEAGSAAATHPALPVAEMVALLDRAGVPATVEHRP
;
A
#
# COMPACT_ATOMS: atom_id res chain seq x y z
N MET A 1 8.69 -19.04 29.51
CA MET A 1 8.44 -17.94 28.55
C MET A 1 8.94 -18.28 27.14
N THR A 2 10.05 -18.93 26.94
CA THR A 2 10.65 -19.26 25.61
C THR A 2 9.75 -20.15 24.74
N THR A 3 9.11 -21.16 25.33
CA THR A 3 8.24 -22.12 24.62
C THR A 3 7.02 -21.45 23.96
N HIS A 4 6.48 -20.39 24.53
CA HIS A 4 5.32 -19.67 23.96
C HIS A 4 5.65 -18.96 22.64
N HIS A 5 6.85 -18.39 22.48
CA HIS A 5 7.23 -17.72 21.24
C HIS A 5 7.40 -18.71 20.07
N ALA A 6 8.00 -19.88 20.32
CA ALA A 6 8.15 -20.91 19.31
C ALA A 6 6.79 -21.50 18.87
N VAL A 7 5.82 -21.65 19.78
CA VAL A 7 4.46 -22.10 19.48
C VAL A 7 3.76 -21.19 18.45
N HIS A 8 3.92 -19.87 18.59
CA HIS A 8 3.37 -18.91 17.62
C HIS A 8 3.94 -19.11 16.21
N GLY A 9 5.20 -19.53 16.09
CA GLY A 9 5.84 -19.84 14.81
C GLY A 9 5.14 -20.97 14.05
N LEU A 10 4.66 -22.00 14.75
CA LEU A 10 3.95 -23.12 14.14
C LEU A 10 2.71 -22.70 13.34
N ALA A 11 2.01 -21.64 13.75
CA ALA A 11 0.85 -21.12 13.04
C ALA A 11 1.19 -20.67 11.60
N SER A 12 2.44 -20.27 11.36
CA SER A 12 2.95 -19.88 10.03
C SER A 12 3.72 -20.99 9.33
N ASN A 13 3.91 -22.17 9.93
CA ASN A 13 4.66 -23.27 9.33
C ASN A 13 3.85 -23.90 8.19
N PRO A 14 4.35 -23.86 6.92
CA PRO A 14 3.57 -24.37 5.77
C PRO A 14 3.32 -25.89 5.83
N ALA A 15 4.17 -26.65 6.54
CA ALA A 15 4.05 -28.10 6.68
C ALA A 15 3.25 -28.53 7.93
N ALA A 16 2.77 -27.59 8.75
CA ALA A 16 1.97 -27.92 9.93
C ALA A 16 0.63 -28.56 9.53
N PRO A 17 0.34 -29.80 9.96
CA PRO A 17 -0.92 -30.48 9.64
C PRO A 17 -2.09 -29.85 10.40
N ALA A 18 -3.32 -30.07 9.89
CA ALA A 18 -4.56 -29.54 10.46
C ALA A 18 -4.68 -29.76 11.98
N GLY A 19 -4.35 -30.96 12.47
CA GLY A 19 -4.40 -31.26 13.89
C GLY A 19 -3.50 -30.39 14.78
N VAL A 20 -2.31 -29.99 14.26
CA VAL A 20 -1.42 -29.03 14.96
C VAL A 20 -2.05 -27.64 14.97
N LEU A 21 -2.60 -27.20 13.82
CA LEU A 21 -3.20 -25.87 13.67
C LEU A 21 -4.49 -25.71 14.49
N LEU A 22 -5.31 -26.77 14.59
CA LEU A 22 -6.51 -26.80 15.43
C LEU A 22 -6.16 -26.70 16.92
N ARG A 23 -5.11 -27.40 17.37
CA ARG A 23 -4.61 -27.28 18.75
C ARG A 23 -4.15 -25.84 19.06
N LEU A 24 -3.47 -25.19 18.09
CA LEU A 24 -3.08 -23.79 18.22
C LEU A 24 -4.30 -22.86 18.31
N LEU A 25 -5.29 -23.08 17.46
CA LEU A 25 -6.51 -22.27 17.45
C LEU A 25 -7.27 -22.34 18.80
N ALA A 26 -7.23 -23.50 19.47
CA ALA A 26 -7.85 -23.71 20.79
C ALA A 26 -7.18 -22.87 21.92
N LEU A 27 -6.00 -22.29 21.71
CA LEU A 27 -5.39 -21.36 22.65
C LEU A 27 -6.12 -20.01 22.73
N ASN A 28 -6.99 -19.73 21.80
CA ASN A 28 -7.75 -18.48 21.71
C ASN A 28 -6.85 -17.22 21.71
N ASP A 29 -5.67 -17.36 21.11
CA ASP A 29 -4.66 -16.30 21.01
C ASP A 29 -4.83 -15.51 19.70
N GLU A 30 -4.95 -14.19 19.81
CA GLU A 30 -5.20 -13.32 18.68
C GLU A 30 -4.04 -13.33 17.64
N TRP A 31 -2.80 -13.48 18.09
CA TRP A 31 -1.63 -13.56 17.21
C TRP A 31 -1.59 -14.87 16.44
N ILE A 32 -2.03 -15.97 17.06
CA ILE A 32 -2.18 -17.26 16.36
C ILE A 32 -3.26 -17.13 15.29
N ALA A 33 -4.44 -16.61 15.62
CA ALA A 33 -5.50 -16.39 14.65
C ALA A 33 -5.07 -15.49 13.49
N TYR A 34 -4.33 -14.41 13.78
CA TYR A 34 -3.72 -13.53 12.77
C TYR A 34 -2.76 -14.30 11.87
N ARG A 35 -1.83 -15.08 12.42
CA ARG A 35 -0.87 -15.86 11.62
C ARG A 35 -1.54 -16.94 10.76
N LEU A 36 -2.57 -17.60 11.29
CA LEU A 36 -3.38 -18.57 10.54
C LEU A 36 -4.06 -17.90 9.34
N SER A 37 -4.62 -16.72 9.53
CA SER A 37 -5.31 -15.98 8.46
C SER A 37 -4.36 -15.52 7.33
N TRP A 38 -3.07 -15.38 7.61
CA TRP A 38 -2.06 -14.97 6.61
C TRP A 38 -1.40 -16.15 5.87
N ARG A 39 -1.79 -17.39 6.17
CA ARG A 39 -1.28 -18.55 5.43
C ARG A 39 -1.69 -18.48 3.97
N ALA A 40 -0.81 -18.91 3.07
CA ALA A 40 -1.10 -19.03 1.63
C ALA A 40 -2.21 -20.06 1.36
N SER A 41 -2.34 -21.08 2.25
CA SER A 41 -3.43 -22.04 2.26
C SER A 41 -3.79 -22.44 3.68
N LEU A 42 -5.09 -22.52 3.96
CA LEU A 42 -5.65 -23.08 5.20
C LEU A 42 -6.25 -24.44 4.89
N PRO A 43 -5.95 -25.49 5.69
CA PRO A 43 -6.72 -26.73 5.59
C PRO A 43 -8.20 -26.48 5.86
N ASP A 44 -9.09 -27.16 5.13
CA ASP A 44 -10.54 -26.95 5.21
C ASP A 44 -11.08 -27.07 6.64
N GLU A 45 -10.59 -28.01 7.42
CA GLU A 45 -10.97 -28.23 8.81
C GLU A 45 -10.61 -27.02 9.72
N VAL A 46 -9.47 -26.38 9.45
CA VAL A 46 -9.03 -25.19 10.18
C VAL A 46 -9.86 -23.97 9.76
N ALA A 47 -10.12 -23.84 8.46
CA ALA A 47 -10.96 -22.78 7.91
C ALA A 47 -12.39 -22.83 8.49
N GLU A 48 -12.99 -24.02 8.56
CA GLU A 48 -14.31 -24.25 9.20
C GLU A 48 -14.28 -23.94 10.71
N ALA A 49 -13.22 -24.35 11.40
CA ALA A 49 -13.07 -24.05 12.82
C ALA A 49 -12.92 -22.54 13.08
N MET A 50 -12.24 -21.80 12.20
CA MET A 50 -12.16 -20.34 12.29
C MET A 50 -13.51 -19.67 11.96
N LEU A 51 -14.21 -20.17 10.94
CA LEU A 51 -15.52 -19.65 10.51
C LEU A 51 -16.57 -19.73 11.62
N THR A 52 -16.61 -20.87 12.33
CA THR A 52 -17.58 -21.15 13.39
C THR A 52 -17.06 -20.84 14.79
N HIS A 53 -15.89 -20.24 14.92
CA HIS A 53 -15.26 -20.01 16.21
C HIS A 53 -16.12 -19.11 17.11
N PRO A 54 -16.28 -19.41 18.41
CA PRO A 54 -17.11 -18.62 19.33
C PRO A 54 -16.54 -17.21 19.53
N ASP A 55 -15.21 -17.04 19.56
CA ASP A 55 -14.59 -15.71 19.66
C ASP A 55 -14.70 -14.96 18.33
N ARG A 56 -15.38 -13.82 18.37
CA ARG A 56 -15.52 -12.90 17.23
C ARG A 56 -14.16 -12.46 16.65
N ARG A 57 -13.12 -12.32 17.48
CA ARG A 57 -11.81 -11.87 17.02
C ARG A 57 -11.19 -12.85 16.02
N VAL A 58 -11.38 -14.15 16.25
CA VAL A 58 -10.91 -15.19 15.32
C VAL A 58 -11.64 -15.07 13.98
N ARG A 59 -12.98 -14.96 14.01
CA ARG A 59 -13.78 -14.78 12.79
C ARG A 59 -13.41 -13.46 12.06
N GLN A 60 -13.14 -12.40 12.80
CA GLN A 60 -12.65 -11.13 12.26
C GLN A 60 -11.33 -11.31 11.49
N ARG A 61 -10.37 -12.06 12.05
CA ARG A 61 -9.09 -12.32 11.35
C ARG A 61 -9.29 -13.08 10.04
N LEU A 62 -10.28 -13.98 9.97
CA LEU A 62 -10.63 -14.64 8.72
C LEU A 62 -11.24 -13.66 7.70
N ALA A 63 -12.15 -12.78 8.12
CA ALA A 63 -12.73 -11.74 7.26
C ALA A 63 -11.69 -10.75 6.71
N GLU A 64 -10.70 -10.40 7.53
CA GLU A 64 -9.61 -9.47 7.18
C GLU A 64 -8.47 -10.13 6.37
N SER A 65 -8.52 -11.43 6.13
CA SER A 65 -7.48 -12.13 5.39
C SER A 65 -7.56 -11.89 3.88
N ALA A 66 -6.50 -11.33 3.31
CA ALA A 66 -6.36 -11.22 1.86
C ALA A 66 -6.10 -12.56 1.17
N ASN A 67 -5.61 -13.57 1.92
CA ASN A 67 -5.26 -14.90 1.41
C ASN A 67 -6.40 -15.90 1.53
N ALA A 68 -7.44 -15.62 2.35
CA ALA A 68 -8.59 -16.50 2.49
C ALA A 68 -9.46 -16.45 1.23
N ASP A 69 -10.01 -17.61 0.86
CA ASP A 69 -10.96 -17.73 -0.22
C ASP A 69 -12.11 -16.72 -0.04
N PRO A 70 -12.47 -15.92 -1.06
CA PRO A 70 -13.60 -15.01 -1.02
C PRO A 70 -14.92 -15.66 -0.60
N GLU A 71 -15.22 -16.88 -1.07
CA GLU A 71 -16.41 -17.64 -0.67
C GLU A 71 -16.37 -17.96 0.82
N LEU A 72 -15.23 -18.39 1.34
CA LEU A 72 -15.07 -18.66 2.77
C LEU A 72 -15.29 -17.40 3.61
N ARG A 73 -14.76 -16.25 3.18
CA ARG A 73 -14.99 -14.96 3.85
C ARG A 73 -16.47 -14.56 3.82
N ALA A 74 -17.14 -14.76 2.68
CA ALA A 74 -18.55 -14.44 2.49
C ALA A 74 -19.47 -15.31 3.39
N ARG A 75 -19.12 -16.57 3.66
CA ARG A 75 -19.86 -17.48 4.55
C ARG A 75 -19.96 -16.97 6.00
N LEU A 76 -19.11 -16.05 6.42
CA LEU A 76 -19.26 -15.36 7.71
C LEU A 76 -20.60 -14.60 7.82
N LEU A 77 -21.22 -14.25 6.70
CA LEU A 77 -22.54 -13.61 6.67
C LEU A 77 -23.67 -14.55 7.12
N ASP A 78 -23.45 -15.87 7.13
CA ASP A 78 -24.41 -16.87 7.64
C ASP A 78 -24.33 -17.01 9.17
N GLY A 79 -23.32 -16.44 9.77
CA GLY A 79 -23.07 -16.42 11.20
C GLY A 79 -23.77 -15.26 11.93
N PRO A 80 -23.22 -14.86 13.09
CA PRO A 80 -23.78 -13.76 13.88
C PRO A 80 -23.90 -12.46 13.09
N ALA A 81 -25.00 -11.73 13.24
CA ALA A 81 -25.25 -10.46 12.55
C ALA A 81 -24.15 -9.38 12.76
N SER A 82 -23.35 -9.53 13.83
CA SER A 82 -22.17 -8.66 14.08
C SER A 82 -21.07 -8.84 13.06
N ASP A 83 -20.99 -9.99 12.39
CA ASP A 83 -19.89 -10.33 11.49
C ASP A 83 -20.07 -9.67 10.11
N ALA A 84 -21.28 -9.28 9.75
CA ALA A 84 -21.55 -8.53 8.53
C ALA A 84 -20.72 -7.23 8.44
N LEU A 85 -20.52 -6.51 9.55
CA LEU A 85 -19.70 -5.31 9.56
C LEU A 85 -18.21 -5.64 9.31
N VAL A 86 -17.73 -6.75 9.83
CA VAL A 86 -16.33 -7.17 9.66
C VAL A 86 -16.08 -7.62 8.22
N VAL A 87 -17.03 -8.33 7.63
CA VAL A 87 -16.97 -8.75 6.22
C VAL A 87 -17.04 -7.54 5.28
N ALA A 88 -17.91 -6.56 5.59
CA ALA A 88 -18.00 -5.30 4.84
C ALA A 88 -16.70 -4.50 4.85
N HIS A 89 -16.04 -4.45 6.01
CA HIS A 89 -14.74 -3.78 6.17
C HIS A 89 -13.63 -4.52 5.40
N GLY A 90 -13.62 -5.85 5.47
CA GLY A 90 -12.75 -6.74 4.72
C GLY A 90 -11.25 -6.51 4.92
N PRO A 91 -10.41 -7.13 4.09
CA PRO A 91 -8.98 -6.91 4.09
C PRO A 91 -8.63 -5.49 3.68
N GLN A 92 -7.72 -4.84 4.41
CA GLN A 92 -7.20 -3.54 4.02
C GLN A 92 -6.14 -3.69 2.92
N PRO A 93 -6.26 -3.00 1.79
CA PRO A 93 -5.39 -3.18 0.63
C PRO A 93 -4.04 -2.48 0.81
N TYR A 94 -3.22 -2.97 1.73
CA TYR A 94 -1.87 -2.44 1.94
C TYR A 94 -0.86 -2.88 0.87
N ARG A 95 -1.17 -2.97 -0.40
CA ARG A 95 -0.27 -3.38 -1.52
C ARG A 95 -0.58 -4.75 -2.15
N THR A 96 -1.62 -5.42 -1.75
CA THR A 96 -2.08 -6.67 -2.39
C THR A 96 -3.44 -6.45 -3.04
N VAL A 97 -3.60 -6.98 -4.25
CA VAL A 97 -4.93 -7.08 -4.85
C VAL A 97 -5.72 -8.09 -4.03
N VAL A 98 -6.74 -7.62 -3.34
CA VAL A 98 -7.64 -8.48 -2.56
C VAL A 98 -8.70 -9.02 -3.52
N PRO A 99 -8.85 -10.34 -3.66
CA PRO A 99 -9.93 -10.90 -4.46
C PRO A 99 -11.30 -10.45 -3.92
N PRO A 100 -12.22 -9.97 -4.79
CA PRO A 100 -13.54 -9.51 -4.37
C PRO A 100 -14.35 -10.67 -3.77
N LEU A 101 -15.32 -10.33 -2.92
CA LEU A 101 -16.34 -11.28 -2.50
C LEU A 101 -17.21 -11.69 -3.68
N PRO A 102 -17.94 -12.82 -3.61
CA PRO A 102 -18.93 -13.16 -4.61
C PRO A 102 -20.09 -12.15 -4.62
N ASP A 103 -20.76 -11.97 -5.75
CA ASP A 103 -21.80 -10.96 -5.95
C ASP A 103 -22.96 -11.08 -4.96
N TRP A 104 -23.35 -12.29 -4.59
CA TRP A 104 -24.40 -12.52 -3.60
C TRP A 104 -24.07 -11.92 -2.23
N ALA A 105 -22.80 -11.89 -1.86
CA ALA A 105 -22.35 -11.31 -0.60
C ALA A 105 -22.46 -9.78 -0.62
N TYR A 106 -22.09 -9.14 -1.73
CA TYR A 106 -22.30 -7.70 -1.90
C TYR A 106 -23.78 -7.34 -1.92
N GLU A 107 -24.62 -8.11 -2.60
CA GLU A 107 -26.07 -7.91 -2.58
C GLU A 107 -26.62 -7.95 -1.14
N ARG A 108 -26.22 -8.94 -0.35
CA ARG A 108 -26.63 -9.08 1.05
C ARG A 108 -26.12 -7.94 1.95
N LEU A 109 -24.85 -7.52 1.77
CA LEU A 109 -24.24 -6.43 2.52
C LEU A 109 -24.87 -5.07 2.20
N LEU A 110 -25.14 -4.81 0.92
CA LEU A 110 -25.72 -3.54 0.44
C LEU A 110 -27.21 -3.40 0.79
N ASN A 111 -27.92 -4.53 0.99
CA ASN A 111 -29.29 -4.57 1.47
C ASN A 111 -29.39 -4.81 3.01
N HIS A 112 -28.27 -4.77 3.72
CA HIS A 112 -28.26 -5.01 5.16
C HIS A 112 -29.05 -3.94 5.92
N GLU A 113 -29.79 -4.32 6.99
CA GLU A 113 -30.61 -3.42 7.80
C GLU A 113 -29.81 -2.26 8.42
N ARG A 114 -28.57 -2.53 8.88
CA ARG A 114 -27.67 -1.54 9.47
C ARG A 114 -27.04 -0.66 8.41
N SER A 115 -27.27 0.64 8.52
CA SER A 115 -26.67 1.64 7.60
C SER A 115 -25.13 1.65 7.64
N THR A 116 -24.52 1.34 8.78
CA THR A 116 -23.06 1.23 8.92
C THR A 116 -22.48 0.11 8.06
N VAL A 117 -23.13 -1.05 7.96
CA VAL A 117 -22.70 -2.14 7.09
C VAL A 117 -22.75 -1.72 5.62
N ARG A 118 -23.88 -1.10 5.20
CA ARG A 118 -24.00 -0.58 3.83
C ARG A 118 -22.95 0.47 3.52
N TYR A 119 -22.71 1.39 4.46
CA TYR A 119 -21.69 2.44 4.32
C TYR A 119 -20.29 1.86 4.15
N GLU A 120 -19.85 0.97 5.04
CA GLU A 120 -18.54 0.33 4.97
C GLU A 120 -18.37 -0.47 3.66
N THR A 121 -19.41 -1.19 3.24
CA THR A 121 -19.39 -1.92 1.97
C THR A 121 -19.17 -0.97 0.79
N LEU A 122 -19.93 0.12 0.71
CA LEU A 122 -19.82 1.10 -0.39
C LEU A 122 -18.43 1.76 -0.45
N HIS A 123 -17.76 1.92 0.70
CA HIS A 123 -16.45 2.56 0.79
C HIS A 123 -15.30 1.56 0.71
N SER A 124 -15.58 0.26 0.77
CA SER A 124 -14.55 -0.77 0.64
C SER A 124 -13.92 -0.75 -0.76
N PRO A 125 -12.58 -0.63 -0.87
CA PRO A 125 -11.88 -0.59 -2.16
C PRO A 125 -11.99 -1.90 -2.96
N SER A 126 -12.36 -3.01 -2.30
CA SER A 126 -12.49 -4.33 -2.94
C SER A 126 -13.83 -4.57 -3.64
N VAL A 127 -14.80 -3.64 -3.52
CA VAL A 127 -16.09 -3.77 -4.25
C VAL A 127 -15.86 -3.59 -5.74
N PRO A 128 -16.24 -4.58 -6.57
CA PRO A 128 -16.07 -4.51 -8.01
C PRO A 128 -16.92 -3.39 -8.66
N GLU A 129 -16.43 -2.84 -9.75
CA GLU A 129 -17.11 -1.76 -10.48
C GLU A 129 -18.51 -2.15 -10.95
N HIS A 130 -18.69 -3.39 -11.43
CA HIS A 130 -19.98 -3.87 -11.92
C HIS A 130 -21.06 -3.88 -10.82
N VAL A 131 -20.68 -4.01 -9.55
CA VAL A 131 -21.58 -3.91 -8.40
C VAL A 131 -21.99 -2.45 -8.15
N LEU A 132 -21.10 -1.49 -8.42
CA LEU A 132 -21.32 -0.07 -8.15
C LEU A 132 -21.98 0.70 -9.30
N VAL A 133 -21.77 0.27 -10.54
CA VAL A 133 -22.35 0.95 -11.74
C VAL A 133 -23.86 1.12 -11.66
N PRO A 134 -24.68 0.12 -11.24
CA PRO A 134 -26.13 0.29 -11.10
C PRO A 134 -26.54 1.38 -10.11
N PHE A 135 -25.69 1.73 -9.16
CA PHE A 135 -26.00 2.80 -8.18
C PHE A 135 -26.02 4.20 -8.76
N ALA A 136 -25.52 4.40 -9.97
CA ALA A 136 -25.66 5.68 -10.65
C ALA A 136 -27.14 6.09 -10.89
N GLY A 137 -28.06 5.12 -10.96
CA GLY A 137 -29.52 5.35 -11.04
C GLY A 137 -30.29 5.11 -9.74
N HIS A 138 -29.61 4.96 -8.60
CA HIS A 138 -30.27 4.61 -7.35
C HIS A 138 -31.13 5.75 -6.79
N THR A 139 -32.26 5.43 -6.13
CA THR A 139 -33.18 6.41 -5.55
C THR A 139 -32.56 7.26 -4.44
N HIS A 140 -31.61 6.71 -3.64
CA HIS A 140 -30.95 7.43 -2.56
C HIS A 140 -29.67 8.12 -3.03
N PRO A 141 -29.56 9.46 -2.85
CA PRO A 141 -28.39 10.25 -3.30
C PRO A 141 -27.01 9.72 -2.89
N PRO A 142 -26.77 9.23 -1.64
CA PRO A 142 -25.45 8.72 -1.26
C PRO A 142 -24.94 7.57 -2.13
N PHE A 143 -25.81 6.74 -2.67
CA PHE A 143 -25.42 5.67 -3.61
C PHE A 143 -25.01 6.24 -4.97
N ARG A 144 -25.75 7.26 -5.48
CA ARG A 144 -25.38 7.96 -6.73
C ARG A 144 -24.06 8.71 -6.56
N GLU A 145 -23.84 9.35 -5.39
CA GLU A 145 -22.57 10.01 -5.06
C GLU A 145 -21.38 9.04 -5.10
N ILE A 146 -21.52 7.84 -4.51
CA ILE A 146 -20.48 6.81 -4.55
C ILE A 146 -20.21 6.33 -5.98
N ALA A 147 -21.25 6.14 -6.80
CA ALA A 147 -21.06 5.78 -8.21
C ALA A 147 -20.26 6.87 -8.96
N CYS A 148 -20.55 8.16 -8.73
CA CYS A 148 -19.73 9.24 -9.26
C CYS A 148 -18.28 9.11 -8.85
N ARG A 149 -17.99 8.90 -7.56
CA ARG A 149 -16.63 8.88 -7.02
C ARG A 149 -15.82 7.67 -7.47
N ARG A 150 -16.46 6.52 -7.63
CA ARG A 150 -15.77 5.23 -7.78
C ARG A 150 -15.73 4.71 -9.21
N VAL A 151 -16.80 4.90 -9.96
CA VAL A 151 -17.01 4.24 -11.26
C VAL A 151 -17.35 5.19 -12.39
N TRP A 152 -17.06 6.49 -12.24
CA TRP A 152 -17.34 7.51 -13.25
C TRP A 152 -16.88 7.12 -14.66
N HIS A 153 -15.67 6.55 -14.76
CA HIS A 153 -15.08 6.13 -16.03
C HIS A 153 -15.86 4.99 -16.72
N ALA A 154 -16.57 4.15 -15.94
CA ALA A 154 -17.36 3.03 -16.43
C ALA A 154 -18.81 3.42 -16.78
N LEU A 155 -19.24 4.66 -16.46
CA LEU A 155 -20.60 5.14 -16.76
C LEU A 155 -20.72 5.59 -18.22
N THR A 156 -21.91 5.44 -18.79
CA THR A 156 -22.24 6.00 -20.12
C THR A 156 -22.37 7.52 -20.07
N ASP A 157 -22.22 8.19 -21.22
CA ASP A 157 -22.30 9.65 -21.29
C ASP A 157 -23.68 10.18 -20.88
N ASP A 158 -24.75 9.47 -21.19
CA ASP A 158 -26.10 9.84 -20.75
C ASP A 158 -26.26 9.82 -19.24
N VAL A 159 -25.70 8.78 -18.59
CA VAL A 159 -25.70 8.67 -17.12
C VAL A 159 -24.83 9.75 -16.48
N ARG A 160 -23.65 10.02 -17.04
CA ARG A 160 -22.78 11.12 -16.57
C ARG A 160 -23.48 12.46 -16.67
N ALA A 161 -24.16 12.73 -17.80
CA ALA A 161 -24.94 13.95 -18.00
C ALA A 161 -26.08 14.07 -16.98
N ALA A 162 -26.80 12.99 -16.70
CA ALA A 162 -27.85 12.95 -15.68
C ALA A 162 -27.30 13.27 -14.28
N LEU A 163 -26.17 12.70 -13.89
CA LEU A 163 -25.53 12.95 -12.59
C LEU A 163 -24.99 14.39 -12.46
N LEU A 164 -24.51 14.99 -13.54
CA LEU A 164 -24.14 16.41 -13.57
C LEU A 164 -25.33 17.35 -13.39
N GLY A 165 -26.55 16.90 -13.72
CA GLY A 165 -27.80 17.61 -13.51
C GLY A 165 -28.63 17.09 -12.33
N ASP A 166 -28.07 16.23 -11.46
CA ASP A 166 -28.80 15.59 -10.36
C ASP A 166 -29.50 16.60 -9.44
N GLU A 167 -30.64 16.22 -8.89
CA GLU A 167 -31.38 17.04 -7.92
C GLU A 167 -30.59 17.28 -6.61
N ASP A 168 -29.78 16.28 -6.19
CA ASP A 168 -28.99 16.36 -4.97
C ASP A 168 -27.66 17.09 -5.21
N PRO A 169 -27.34 18.13 -4.41
CA PRO A 169 -26.13 18.92 -4.61
C PRO A 169 -24.83 18.16 -4.31
N ALA A 170 -24.84 17.12 -3.46
CA ALA A 170 -23.65 16.32 -3.20
C ALA A 170 -23.31 15.43 -4.40
N VAL A 171 -24.34 14.88 -5.07
CA VAL A 171 -24.18 14.10 -6.30
C VAL A 171 -23.63 14.99 -7.42
N ARG A 172 -24.25 16.18 -7.64
CA ARG A 172 -23.73 17.14 -8.64
C ARG A 172 -22.29 17.53 -8.40
N ARG A 173 -21.91 17.79 -7.14
CA ARG A 173 -20.51 18.11 -6.79
C ARG A 173 -19.57 16.94 -7.08
N ALA A 174 -19.95 15.73 -6.70
CA ALA A 174 -19.13 14.53 -6.96
C ALA A 174 -18.94 14.30 -8.48
N ALA A 175 -19.97 14.49 -9.29
CA ALA A 175 -19.89 14.43 -10.75
C ALA A 175 -19.03 15.57 -11.33
N ALA A 176 -19.21 16.80 -10.86
CA ALA A 176 -18.48 17.97 -11.35
C ALA A 176 -16.96 17.87 -11.14
N LEU A 177 -16.50 17.19 -10.08
CA LEU A 177 -15.08 16.94 -9.83
C LEU A 177 -14.37 16.17 -10.96
N HIS A 178 -15.10 15.39 -11.74
CA HIS A 178 -14.54 14.63 -12.87
C HIS A 178 -14.39 15.45 -14.15
N VAL A 179 -15.16 16.53 -14.30
CA VAL A 179 -15.18 17.36 -15.52
C VAL A 179 -14.61 18.75 -15.32
N MET A 180 -14.27 19.13 -14.09
CA MET A 180 -13.79 20.47 -13.75
C MET A 180 -12.53 20.91 -14.51
N ALA A 181 -11.68 19.96 -14.91
CA ALA A 181 -10.47 20.29 -15.66
C ALA A 181 -10.76 20.83 -17.08
N ASP A 182 -11.94 20.50 -17.62
CA ASP A 182 -12.35 20.86 -18.97
C ASP A 182 -13.51 21.89 -18.99
N ASP A 183 -14.15 22.14 -17.83
CA ASP A 183 -15.35 22.97 -17.72
C ASP A 183 -15.16 24.09 -16.68
N GLU A 184 -15.01 25.32 -17.19
CA GLU A 184 -14.84 26.54 -16.36
C GLU A 184 -16.07 26.85 -15.50
N GLY A 185 -17.27 26.59 -16.04
CA GLY A 185 -18.52 26.82 -15.31
C GLY A 185 -18.63 25.91 -14.10
N ARG A 186 -18.38 24.61 -14.29
CA ARG A 186 -18.36 23.62 -13.18
C ARG A 186 -17.27 23.91 -12.15
N THR A 187 -16.10 24.33 -12.61
CA THR A 187 -15.04 24.76 -11.69
C THR A 187 -15.50 25.92 -10.82
N THR A 188 -16.13 26.92 -11.42
CA THR A 188 -16.64 28.09 -10.67
C THR A 188 -17.72 27.70 -9.66
N GLU A 189 -18.69 26.86 -10.06
CA GLU A 189 -19.72 26.32 -9.14
C GLU A 189 -19.10 25.56 -7.95
N LEU A 190 -18.08 24.73 -8.22
CA LEU A 190 -17.37 23.97 -7.19
C LEU A 190 -16.61 24.90 -6.22
N LEU A 191 -15.93 25.94 -6.70
CA LEU A 191 -15.22 26.89 -5.86
C LEU A 191 -16.16 27.63 -4.91
N GLU A 192 -17.35 28.01 -5.38
CA GLU A 192 -18.37 28.64 -4.55
C GLU A 192 -18.94 27.68 -3.50
N ALA A 193 -19.22 26.42 -3.89
CA ALA A 193 -19.80 25.41 -3.02
C ALA A 193 -18.81 24.87 -1.94
N LEU A 194 -17.49 24.96 -2.19
CA LEU A 194 -16.45 24.32 -1.40
C LEU A 194 -15.55 25.34 -0.66
N ALA A 195 -15.89 26.62 -0.63
CA ALA A 195 -15.04 27.73 -0.20
C ALA A 195 -14.27 27.50 1.12
N ASP A 196 -14.83 26.72 2.06
CA ASP A 196 -14.24 26.45 3.38
C ASP A 196 -13.79 24.99 3.54
N SER A 197 -13.68 24.23 2.46
CA SER A 197 -13.34 22.80 2.50
C SER A 197 -11.92 22.49 2.04
N ARG A 198 -11.40 21.33 2.47
CA ARG A 198 -10.11 20.80 1.98
C ARG A 198 -10.13 20.57 0.44
N GLN A 199 -11.30 20.26 -0.12
CA GLN A 199 -11.48 20.04 -1.55
C GLN A 199 -11.33 21.34 -2.35
N PHE A 200 -11.53 22.51 -1.75
CA PHE A 200 -11.31 23.81 -2.40
C PHE A 200 -9.91 23.92 -3.03
N GLN A 201 -8.88 23.50 -2.28
CA GLN A 201 -7.50 23.54 -2.80
C GLN A 201 -7.31 22.62 -4.00
N GLU A 202 -7.94 21.44 -3.99
CA GLU A 202 -7.89 20.52 -5.13
C GLU A 202 -8.58 21.12 -6.37
N VAL A 203 -9.73 21.77 -6.19
CA VAL A 203 -10.42 22.43 -7.31
C VAL A 203 -9.61 23.61 -7.86
N VAL A 204 -8.97 24.41 -6.98
CA VAL A 204 -8.07 25.48 -7.42
C VAL A 204 -6.88 24.93 -8.22
N GLU A 205 -6.30 23.80 -7.80
CA GLU A 205 -5.12 23.22 -8.43
C GLU A 205 -5.43 22.54 -9.77
N ARG A 206 -6.62 21.96 -9.91
CA ARG A 206 -6.96 21.06 -11.04
C ARG A 206 -8.05 21.57 -11.97
N GLY A 207 -8.88 22.49 -11.50
CA GLY A 207 -10.00 23.00 -12.26
C GLY A 207 -9.58 23.94 -13.40
N ARG A 208 -10.38 24.02 -14.45
CA ARG A 208 -10.21 25.02 -15.50
C ARG A 208 -10.63 26.39 -14.97
N LEU A 209 -9.63 27.22 -14.69
CA LEU A 209 -9.84 28.56 -14.13
C LEU A 209 -9.97 29.60 -15.25
N GLY A 210 -11.08 30.33 -15.26
CA GLY A 210 -11.19 31.56 -16.04
C GLY A 210 -10.30 32.66 -15.44
N ARG A 211 -9.84 33.58 -16.31
CA ARG A 211 -8.93 34.67 -15.87
C ARG A 211 -9.50 35.48 -14.70
N ALA A 212 -10.79 35.82 -14.73
CA ALA A 212 -11.45 36.59 -13.68
C ALA A 212 -11.45 35.88 -12.32
N VAL A 213 -11.65 34.55 -12.32
CA VAL A 213 -11.57 33.71 -11.10
C VAL A 213 -10.14 33.65 -10.59
N ALA A 214 -9.16 33.48 -11.46
CA ALA A 214 -7.74 33.45 -11.14
C ALA A 214 -7.28 34.79 -10.51
N GLU A 215 -7.67 35.93 -11.09
CA GLU A 215 -7.37 37.27 -10.59
C GLU A 215 -8.02 37.53 -9.20
N ARG A 216 -9.26 37.07 -9.01
CA ARG A 216 -9.96 37.13 -7.73
C ARG A 216 -9.23 36.33 -6.65
N LEU A 217 -8.89 35.07 -6.91
CA LEU A 217 -8.16 34.21 -5.97
C LEU A 217 -6.79 34.80 -5.60
N LEU A 218 -6.09 35.37 -6.58
CA LEU A 218 -4.83 36.07 -6.40
C LEU A 218 -5.01 37.30 -5.50
N ALA A 219 -6.02 38.13 -5.74
CA ALA A 219 -6.30 39.32 -4.95
C ALA A 219 -6.72 39.01 -3.50
N GLU A 220 -7.45 37.90 -3.31
CA GLU A 220 -7.87 37.43 -1.98
C GLU A 220 -6.75 36.70 -1.23
N GLY A 221 -5.62 36.38 -1.86
CA GLY A 221 -4.52 35.60 -1.27
C GLY A 221 -4.90 34.17 -0.91
N LYS A 222 -5.93 33.60 -1.58
CA LYS A 222 -6.46 32.25 -1.28
C LYS A 222 -5.80 31.17 -2.12
N ALA A 223 -5.36 30.10 -1.46
CA ALA A 223 -4.81 28.90 -2.09
C ALA A 223 -3.73 29.20 -3.14
N LEU A 224 -2.83 30.14 -2.86
CA LEU A 224 -1.84 30.64 -3.84
C LEU A 224 -0.88 29.55 -4.34
N ALA A 225 -0.43 28.62 -3.48
CA ALA A 225 0.43 27.53 -3.91
C ALA A 225 -0.31 26.52 -4.81
N PRO A 226 -1.53 26.04 -4.48
CA PRO A 226 -2.38 25.29 -5.43
C PRO A 226 -2.64 26.06 -6.73
N LEU A 227 -2.96 27.35 -6.64
CA LEU A 227 -3.19 28.20 -7.82
C LEU A 227 -1.96 28.25 -8.73
N ALA A 228 -0.77 28.43 -8.15
CA ALA A 228 0.49 28.45 -8.89
C ALA A 228 0.79 27.11 -9.57
N ARG A 229 0.37 25.96 -9.00
CA ARG A 229 0.51 24.63 -9.62
C ARG A 229 -0.53 24.34 -10.71
N ASN A 230 -1.60 25.12 -10.80
CA ASN A 230 -2.63 24.91 -11.82
C ASN A 230 -2.08 25.24 -13.21
N PRO A 231 -2.09 24.30 -14.16
CA PRO A 231 -1.59 24.56 -15.52
C PRO A 231 -2.45 25.57 -16.29
N ALA A 232 -3.73 25.74 -15.92
CA ALA A 232 -4.62 26.75 -16.54
C ALA A 232 -4.41 28.15 -15.93
N PHE A 233 -3.62 28.30 -14.88
CA PHE A 233 -3.32 29.60 -14.29
C PHE A 233 -2.44 30.42 -15.21
N PRO A 234 -2.87 31.64 -15.66
CA PRO A 234 -2.11 32.43 -16.63
C PRO A 234 -0.66 32.73 -16.21
N ALA A 235 0.29 32.53 -17.12
CA ALA A 235 1.72 32.68 -16.84
C ALA A 235 2.08 34.11 -16.39
N ASP A 236 1.42 35.14 -16.91
CA ASP A 236 1.61 36.53 -16.53
C ASP A 236 1.16 36.83 -15.08
N LEU A 237 0.16 36.08 -14.58
CA LEU A 237 -0.27 36.17 -13.20
C LEU A 237 0.63 35.32 -12.29
N ALA A 238 1.08 34.15 -12.77
CA ALA A 238 1.98 33.27 -12.03
C ALA A 238 3.33 33.96 -11.76
N SER A 239 3.87 34.70 -12.73
CA SER A 239 5.14 35.46 -12.56
C SER A 239 5.09 36.48 -11.44
N ARG A 240 3.91 37.03 -11.10
CA ARG A 240 3.74 37.96 -9.96
C ARG A 240 3.92 37.27 -8.61
N LEU A 241 3.82 35.93 -8.56
CA LEU A 241 4.03 35.13 -7.35
C LEU A 241 5.48 34.64 -7.18
N ALA A 242 6.36 34.87 -8.15
CA ALA A 242 7.76 34.40 -8.12
C ALA A 242 8.56 34.95 -6.92
N GLY A 243 8.23 36.16 -6.47
CA GLY A 243 8.84 36.82 -5.29
C GLY A 243 7.94 36.82 -4.04
N HIS A 244 6.93 35.94 -3.95
CA HIS A 244 6.00 35.91 -2.84
C HIS A 244 6.69 35.56 -1.51
N ASP A 245 6.23 36.11 -0.37
CA ASP A 245 6.83 35.87 0.95
C ASP A 245 6.75 34.40 1.39
N ASP A 246 5.65 33.72 1.05
CA ASP A 246 5.48 32.27 1.35
C ASP A 246 6.38 31.41 0.44
N PRO A 247 7.36 30.66 1.01
CA PRO A 247 8.24 29.79 0.25
C PRO A 247 7.49 28.67 -0.49
N ALA A 248 6.33 28.21 0.01
CA ALA A 248 5.53 27.20 -0.68
C ALA A 248 4.93 27.73 -1.99
N VAL A 249 4.62 29.02 -2.05
CA VAL A 249 4.13 29.69 -3.27
C VAL A 249 5.28 29.81 -4.27
N ARG A 250 6.46 30.29 -3.84
CA ARG A 250 7.64 30.39 -4.72
C ARG A 250 8.04 29.03 -5.27
N LEU A 251 8.05 27.98 -4.43
CA LEU A 251 8.32 26.60 -4.87
C LEU A 251 7.29 26.12 -5.89
N ALA A 252 6.00 26.44 -5.71
CA ALA A 252 4.95 26.06 -6.66
C ALA A 252 5.14 26.76 -8.02
N VAL A 253 5.51 28.06 -8.02
CA VAL A 253 5.81 28.80 -9.25
C VAL A 253 7.03 28.22 -9.95
N SER A 254 8.13 27.97 -9.21
CA SER A 254 9.38 27.46 -9.79
C SER A 254 9.23 26.09 -10.47
N ALA A 255 8.20 25.31 -10.08
CA ALA A 255 7.93 24.00 -10.65
C ALA A 255 7.04 24.01 -11.91
N ARG A 256 6.67 25.17 -12.46
CA ARG A 256 5.74 25.29 -13.60
C ARG A 256 6.37 24.81 -14.92
N PRO A 257 5.58 24.21 -15.84
CA PRO A 257 6.09 23.60 -17.08
C PRO A 257 6.69 24.59 -18.09
N GLU A 258 6.21 25.83 -18.12
CA GLU A 258 6.62 26.85 -19.09
C GLU A 258 7.94 27.52 -18.77
N LEU A 259 8.45 27.39 -17.53
CA LEU A 259 9.69 28.04 -17.14
C LEU A 259 10.92 27.33 -17.70
N SER A 260 11.90 28.11 -18.17
CA SER A 260 13.25 27.64 -18.45
C SER A 260 14.04 27.38 -17.16
N GLU A 261 15.18 26.68 -17.25
CA GLU A 261 16.04 26.46 -16.09
C GLU A 261 16.62 27.78 -15.53
N GLU A 262 16.86 28.76 -16.37
CA GLU A 262 17.32 30.11 -15.98
C GLU A 262 16.23 30.85 -15.16
N GLU A 263 14.98 30.81 -15.64
CA GLU A 263 13.85 31.43 -14.94
C GLU A 263 13.59 30.76 -13.62
N ARG A 264 13.69 29.41 -13.56
CA ARG A 264 13.59 28.66 -12.30
C ARG A 264 14.67 29.05 -11.30
N ALA A 265 15.91 29.18 -11.76
CA ALA A 265 17.04 29.54 -10.92
C ALA A 265 16.97 30.98 -10.38
N ALA A 266 16.20 31.83 -11.04
CA ALA A 266 15.97 33.22 -10.59
C ALA A 266 14.93 33.31 -9.44
N ILE A 267 14.18 32.26 -9.18
CA ILE A 267 13.21 32.17 -8.08
C ILE A 267 13.91 31.58 -6.87
N ASP A 268 13.75 32.22 -5.69
CA ASP A 268 14.25 31.69 -4.43
C ASP A 268 13.36 30.57 -3.91
N TRP A 269 13.67 29.33 -4.30
CA TRP A 269 13.00 28.11 -3.88
C TRP A 269 13.97 27.15 -3.22
N GLU A 270 13.43 26.31 -2.31
CA GLU A 270 14.17 25.24 -1.66
C GLU A 270 13.30 23.99 -1.56
N VAL A 271 13.93 22.83 -1.70
CA VAL A 271 13.34 21.52 -1.42
C VAL A 271 14.22 20.81 -0.41
N GLY A 272 13.70 20.66 0.80
CA GLY A 272 14.39 19.94 1.87
C GLY A 272 14.36 18.42 1.67
N PRO A 273 15.29 17.68 2.30
CA PRO A 273 15.34 16.22 2.21
C PRO A 273 14.10 15.53 2.81
N GLU A 274 13.44 16.17 3.79
CA GLU A 274 12.26 15.66 4.49
C GLU A 274 10.92 16.16 3.89
N ASP A 275 10.98 17.01 2.87
CA ASP A 275 9.77 17.56 2.25
C ASP A 275 8.99 16.48 1.52
N ARG A 276 7.75 16.27 1.94
CA ARG A 276 6.81 15.32 1.35
C ARG A 276 6.03 15.97 0.21
N LEU A 277 6.69 16.12 -0.92
CA LEU A 277 6.10 16.67 -2.13
C LEU A 277 5.41 15.56 -2.92
N GLY A 278 4.15 15.79 -3.30
CA GLY A 278 3.45 14.94 -4.26
C GLY A 278 4.05 15.07 -5.66
N THR A 279 3.78 14.11 -6.52
CA THR A 279 4.17 14.18 -7.95
C THR A 279 3.47 15.37 -8.60
N LEU A 280 4.22 16.17 -9.33
CA LEU A 280 3.67 17.28 -10.12
C LEU A 280 2.71 16.73 -11.17
N ARG A 281 1.47 17.22 -11.14
CA ARG A 281 0.39 16.70 -11.98
C ARG A 281 0.73 16.77 -13.47
N TRP A 282 1.26 17.89 -13.93
CA TRP A 282 1.63 18.06 -15.33
C TRP A 282 2.74 17.09 -15.79
N VAL A 283 3.67 16.71 -14.90
CA VAL A 283 4.68 15.68 -15.18
C VAL A 283 4.03 14.31 -15.31
N TRP A 284 3.10 13.99 -14.39
CA TRP A 284 2.36 12.74 -14.46
C TRP A 284 1.44 12.66 -15.68
N ASP A 285 0.79 13.74 -16.06
CA ASP A 285 -0.05 13.79 -17.26
C ASP A 285 0.78 13.62 -18.54
N ALA A 286 2.03 14.09 -18.53
CA ALA A 286 3.03 13.90 -19.60
C ALA A 286 3.90 12.63 -19.45
N ARG A 287 3.52 11.65 -18.61
CA ARG A 287 4.34 10.47 -18.29
C ARG A 287 4.71 9.57 -19.47
N THR A 288 4.05 9.71 -20.61
CA THR A 288 4.37 9.03 -21.88
C THR A 288 5.19 9.90 -22.85
N ASP A 289 5.42 11.17 -22.52
CA ASP A 289 6.24 12.07 -23.32
C ASP A 289 7.70 12.02 -22.84
N THR A 290 8.52 11.28 -23.60
CA THR A 290 9.92 11.05 -23.27
C THR A 290 10.76 12.31 -23.22
N GLU A 291 10.43 13.35 -24.00
CA GLU A 291 11.16 14.62 -24.01
C GLU A 291 10.87 15.44 -22.75
N VAL A 292 9.60 15.46 -22.33
CA VAL A 292 9.19 16.08 -21.05
C VAL A 292 9.87 15.36 -19.88
N LEU A 293 9.82 14.03 -19.86
CA LEU A 293 10.46 13.24 -18.79
C LEU A 293 11.97 13.46 -18.74
N ARG A 294 12.65 13.51 -19.90
CA ARG A 294 14.09 13.75 -19.99
C ARG A 294 14.44 15.16 -19.46
N ARG A 295 13.67 16.17 -19.84
CA ARG A 295 13.83 17.53 -19.34
C ARG A 295 13.65 17.59 -17.81
N CYS A 296 12.64 16.91 -17.26
CA CYS A 296 12.43 16.85 -15.82
C CYS A 296 13.54 16.11 -15.07
N ALA A 297 14.02 14.98 -15.62
CA ALA A 297 15.08 14.16 -15.01
C ALA A 297 16.44 14.86 -14.99
N THR A 298 16.71 15.74 -15.95
CA THR A 298 17.99 16.49 -16.05
C THR A 298 17.92 17.89 -15.43
N SER A 299 16.73 18.31 -14.95
CA SER A 299 16.53 19.63 -14.34
C SER A 299 17.35 19.79 -13.05
N ALA A 300 17.87 21.00 -12.81
CA ALA A 300 18.43 21.37 -11.52
C ALA A 300 17.37 21.33 -10.39
N HIS A 301 16.08 21.44 -10.74
CA HIS A 301 14.98 21.53 -9.80
C HIS A 301 14.61 20.14 -9.23
N THR A 302 14.86 19.94 -7.93
CA THR A 302 14.68 18.65 -7.23
C THR A 302 13.27 18.09 -7.33
N TRP A 303 12.22 18.93 -7.24
CA TRP A 303 10.84 18.43 -7.34
C TRP A 303 10.50 17.89 -8.74
N LEU A 304 11.09 18.44 -9.81
CA LEU A 304 10.94 17.89 -11.17
C LEU A 304 11.58 16.50 -11.26
N ARG A 305 12.80 16.33 -10.74
CA ARG A 305 13.48 15.04 -10.71
C ARG A 305 12.73 14.01 -9.86
N ARG A 306 12.22 14.40 -8.67
CA ARG A 306 11.36 13.54 -7.84
C ARG A 306 10.09 13.11 -8.58
N SER A 307 9.48 14.02 -9.35
CA SER A 307 8.27 13.72 -10.14
C SER A 307 8.56 12.81 -11.33
N ALA A 308 9.70 12.99 -12.01
CA ALA A 308 10.13 12.11 -13.10
C ALA A 308 10.45 10.68 -12.61
N ALA A 309 11.05 10.56 -11.42
CA ALA A 309 11.46 9.28 -10.84
C ALA A 309 10.31 8.27 -10.62
N VAL A 310 9.06 8.74 -10.48
CA VAL A 310 7.88 7.88 -10.30
C VAL A 310 7.20 7.51 -11.62
N CYS A 311 7.60 8.11 -12.75
CA CYS A 311 6.96 7.86 -14.03
C CYS A 311 7.46 6.53 -14.65
N PRO A 312 6.58 5.56 -14.96
CA PRO A 312 6.99 4.23 -15.41
C PRO A 312 7.65 4.22 -16.79
N GLU A 313 7.36 5.22 -17.64
CA GLU A 313 7.92 5.36 -19.01
C GLU A 313 9.19 6.23 -19.06
N LEU A 314 9.84 6.46 -17.90
CA LEU A 314 11.10 7.20 -17.84
C LEU A 314 12.17 6.51 -18.69
N PRO A 315 12.85 7.23 -19.64
CA PRO A 315 13.89 6.66 -20.46
C PRO A 315 15.03 6.03 -19.66
N GLU A 316 15.61 4.94 -20.17
CA GLU A 316 16.64 4.16 -19.46
C GLU A 316 17.88 4.98 -19.07
N ASP A 317 18.31 5.91 -19.92
CA ASP A 317 19.41 6.84 -19.63
C ASP A 317 19.08 7.75 -18.45
N CYS A 318 17.80 8.19 -18.33
CA CYS A 318 17.31 8.97 -17.20
C CYS A 318 17.17 8.11 -15.92
N VAL A 319 16.73 6.85 -16.05
CA VAL A 319 16.72 5.91 -14.91
C VAL A 319 18.13 5.76 -14.31
N ARG A 320 19.15 5.58 -15.17
CA ARG A 320 20.56 5.49 -14.73
C ARG A 320 21.05 6.79 -14.10
N LEU A 321 20.67 7.95 -14.67
CA LEU A 321 20.99 9.25 -14.12
C LEU A 321 20.40 9.43 -12.70
N LEU A 322 19.10 9.23 -12.55
CA LEU A 322 18.41 9.43 -11.28
C LEU A 322 18.77 8.36 -10.23
N ALA A 323 19.25 7.19 -10.64
CA ALA A 323 19.80 6.20 -9.71
C ALA A 323 21.05 6.69 -8.97
N GLY A 324 21.81 7.62 -9.57
CA GLY A 324 22.96 8.29 -8.96
C GLY A 324 22.65 9.69 -8.42
N ASP A 325 21.38 10.09 -8.30
CA ASP A 325 21.02 11.44 -7.87
C ASP A 325 21.53 11.76 -6.46
N GLY A 326 21.95 13.00 -6.23
CA GLY A 326 22.34 13.46 -4.91
C GLY A 326 21.20 13.50 -3.90
N ASP A 327 19.95 13.68 -4.35
CA ASP A 327 18.78 13.72 -3.48
C ASP A 327 18.32 12.30 -3.14
N PHE A 328 18.26 12.00 -1.84
CA PHE A 328 17.84 10.68 -1.35
C PHE A 328 16.41 10.33 -1.77
N ALA A 329 15.48 11.29 -1.77
CA ALA A 329 14.10 11.03 -2.12
C ALA A 329 13.93 10.72 -3.62
N VAL A 330 14.74 11.32 -4.52
CA VAL A 330 14.76 10.95 -5.94
C VAL A 330 15.13 9.47 -6.09
N ARG A 331 16.24 9.04 -5.45
CA ARG A 331 16.68 7.63 -5.50
C ARG A 331 15.64 6.67 -4.90
N LEU A 332 15.04 7.05 -3.75
CA LEU A 332 14.04 6.22 -3.09
C LEU A 332 12.76 6.09 -3.93
N LEU A 333 12.25 7.19 -4.48
CA LEU A 333 11.07 7.18 -5.35
C LEU A 333 11.30 6.33 -6.61
N LEU A 334 12.49 6.47 -7.23
CA LEU A 334 12.86 5.61 -8.34
C LEU A 334 12.86 4.12 -7.95
N ALA A 335 13.45 3.79 -6.81
CA ALA A 335 13.52 2.42 -6.30
C ALA A 335 12.13 1.85 -5.93
N GLU A 336 11.23 2.68 -5.40
CA GLU A 336 9.89 2.23 -5.00
C GLU A 336 8.93 2.08 -6.18
N PHE A 337 8.98 2.99 -7.15
CA PHE A 337 7.91 3.10 -8.15
C PHE A 337 8.34 2.70 -9.56
N HIS A 338 9.61 2.86 -9.93
CA HIS A 338 10.02 2.56 -11.29
C HIS A 338 10.28 1.06 -11.51
N PRO A 339 9.65 0.43 -12.53
CA PRO A 339 9.77 -1.02 -12.76
C PRO A 339 11.20 -1.46 -13.16
N GLN A 340 11.99 -0.54 -13.75
CA GLN A 340 13.36 -0.80 -14.19
C GLN A 340 14.43 -0.21 -13.25
N ALA A 341 14.07 0.06 -11.98
CA ALA A 341 15.05 0.53 -10.99
C ALA A 341 16.27 -0.42 -10.93
N PRO A 342 17.52 0.10 -10.97
CA PRO A 342 18.71 -0.74 -10.99
C PRO A 342 18.84 -1.59 -9.73
N PRO A 343 19.21 -2.89 -9.84
CA PRO A 343 19.37 -3.78 -8.69
C PRO A 343 20.34 -3.25 -7.63
N GLU A 344 21.43 -2.63 -8.04
CA GLU A 344 22.42 -2.06 -7.10
C GLU A 344 21.88 -0.85 -6.34
N LEU A 345 20.98 -0.05 -6.94
CA LEU A 345 20.27 1.01 -6.23
C LEU A 345 19.37 0.44 -5.11
N LEU A 346 18.61 -0.62 -5.43
CA LEU A 346 17.74 -1.29 -4.44
C LEU A 346 18.55 -1.82 -3.27
N LEU A 347 19.69 -2.44 -3.56
CA LEU A 347 20.61 -3.00 -2.57
C LEU A 347 21.26 -1.91 -1.71
N ASP A 348 21.78 -0.84 -2.34
CA ASP A 348 22.41 0.28 -1.63
C ASP A 348 21.43 0.96 -0.67
N LEU A 349 20.23 1.28 -1.15
CA LEU A 349 19.19 1.89 -0.31
C LEU A 349 18.73 0.95 0.82
N TYR A 350 18.62 -0.35 0.58
CA TYR A 350 18.28 -1.33 1.61
C TYR A 350 19.32 -1.38 2.74
N LEU A 351 20.61 -1.37 2.38
CA LEU A 351 21.70 -1.47 3.35
C LEU A 351 21.97 -0.15 4.11
N HIS A 352 21.92 0.97 3.41
CA HIS A 352 22.38 2.25 3.94
C HIS A 352 21.27 3.29 4.17
N GLY A 353 20.07 3.07 3.63
CA GLY A 353 18.96 4.00 3.79
C GLY A 353 18.36 3.95 5.20
N SER A 354 18.04 5.12 5.74
CA SER A 354 17.41 5.25 7.07
C SER A 354 15.88 5.29 7.03
N HIS A 355 15.27 5.51 5.87
CA HIS A 355 13.82 5.62 5.73
C HIS A 355 13.13 4.25 5.83
N ARG A 356 12.01 4.17 6.54
CA ARG A 356 11.25 2.91 6.76
C ARG A 356 10.88 2.16 5.46
N ALA A 357 10.69 2.87 4.36
CA ALA A 357 10.32 2.29 3.08
C ALA A 357 11.42 1.38 2.49
N VAL A 358 12.70 1.61 2.83
CA VAL A 358 13.81 0.82 2.27
C VAL A 358 13.71 -0.66 2.64
N ALA A 359 13.09 -1.00 3.78
CA ALA A 359 12.87 -2.39 4.17
C ALA A 359 12.00 -3.18 3.18
N MET A 360 11.15 -2.48 2.43
CA MET A 360 10.29 -3.09 1.42
C MET A 360 10.96 -3.29 0.06
N LEU A 361 12.15 -2.73 -0.15
CA LEU A 361 12.88 -2.90 -1.41
C LEU A 361 13.31 -4.35 -1.62
N ILE A 362 13.53 -5.09 -0.54
CA ILE A 362 13.95 -6.50 -0.57
C ILE A 362 12.94 -7.44 -1.27
N VAL A 363 11.66 -7.04 -1.36
CA VAL A 363 10.61 -7.84 -2.04
C VAL A 363 10.39 -7.41 -3.49
N LYS A 364 11.15 -6.44 -4.00
CA LYS A 364 11.08 -6.05 -5.40
C LYS A 364 11.68 -7.14 -6.28
N GLU A 365 11.03 -7.40 -7.41
CA GLU A 365 11.46 -8.43 -8.37
C GLU A 365 12.93 -8.26 -8.80
N ARG A 366 13.36 -7.02 -8.98
CA ARG A 366 14.74 -6.69 -9.40
C ARG A 366 15.75 -6.58 -8.24
N PHE A 367 15.33 -6.85 -7.00
CA PHE A 367 16.29 -6.89 -5.91
C PHE A 367 17.32 -8.00 -6.15
N PRO A 368 18.64 -7.77 -5.97
CA PRO A 368 19.65 -8.79 -6.23
C PRO A 368 19.39 -10.06 -5.43
N ALA A 369 19.43 -11.21 -6.10
CA ALA A 369 19.27 -12.51 -5.47
C ALA A 369 20.59 -13.31 -5.46
N ALA A 370 21.38 -13.25 -6.53
CA ALA A 370 22.63 -14.00 -6.68
C ALA A 370 23.86 -13.20 -6.26
N GLY A 371 24.92 -13.91 -5.84
CA GLY A 371 26.20 -13.33 -5.44
C GLY A 371 26.23 -12.69 -4.04
N LEU A 372 25.10 -12.69 -3.33
CA LEU A 372 24.98 -12.07 -2.00
C LEU A 372 25.78 -12.85 -0.95
N ALA A 373 25.86 -14.19 -1.06
CA ALA A 373 26.61 -15.04 -0.15
C ALA A 373 28.11 -14.73 -0.22
N ALA A 374 28.68 -14.67 -1.42
CA ALA A 374 30.07 -14.35 -1.63
C ALA A 374 30.42 -12.95 -1.16
N ARG A 375 29.51 -11.99 -1.34
CA ARG A 375 29.71 -10.58 -1.01
C ARG A 375 29.53 -10.27 0.48
N PHE A 376 28.60 -10.93 1.15
CA PHE A 376 28.12 -10.48 2.47
C PHE A 376 28.20 -11.51 3.60
N ALA A 377 28.57 -12.76 3.36
CA ALA A 377 28.60 -13.79 4.41
C ALA A 377 29.53 -13.49 5.61
N GLY A 378 30.49 -12.60 5.45
CA GLY A 378 31.41 -12.13 6.49
C GLY A 378 31.35 -10.62 6.73
N ALA A 379 30.31 -9.94 6.27
CA ALA A 379 30.18 -8.49 6.40
C ALA A 379 30.04 -8.06 7.89
N PRO A 380 30.58 -6.91 8.30
CA PRO A 380 30.42 -6.41 9.67
C PRO A 380 28.95 -6.04 9.96
N ASP A 381 28.19 -5.55 8.97
CA ASP A 381 26.78 -5.22 9.11
C ASP A 381 25.91 -6.48 9.14
N PRO A 382 25.13 -6.73 10.19
CA PRO A 382 24.23 -7.88 10.27
C PRO A 382 23.14 -7.88 9.19
N ARG A 383 22.67 -6.72 8.72
CA ARG A 383 21.70 -6.65 7.61
C ARG A 383 22.28 -7.26 6.33
N ALA A 384 23.55 -6.95 6.07
CA ALA A 384 24.27 -7.52 4.92
C ALA A 384 24.47 -9.04 5.09
N ARG A 385 24.86 -9.51 6.30
CA ARG A 385 24.99 -10.97 6.57
C ARG A 385 23.66 -11.71 6.41
N ALA A 386 22.55 -11.11 6.83
CA ALA A 386 21.22 -11.71 6.61
C ALA A 386 20.86 -11.86 5.12
N LEU A 387 21.31 -10.94 4.26
CA LEU A 387 21.14 -11.06 2.81
C LEU A 387 21.89 -12.26 2.22
N ALA A 388 23.04 -12.65 2.80
CA ALA A 388 23.80 -13.82 2.33
C ALA A 388 22.98 -15.11 2.40
N VAL A 389 22.03 -15.23 3.34
CA VAL A 389 21.10 -16.37 3.43
C VAL A 389 20.16 -16.44 2.23
N ARG A 390 19.76 -15.29 1.67
CA ARG A 390 18.81 -15.21 0.54
C ARG A 390 19.43 -15.61 -0.79
N ASP A 391 20.73 -15.72 -0.87
CA ASP A 391 21.42 -16.14 -2.10
C ASP A 391 21.01 -17.57 -2.48
N PRO A 392 20.49 -17.82 -3.69
CA PRO A 392 20.19 -19.18 -4.15
C PRO A 392 21.39 -20.13 -4.11
N GLU A 393 22.61 -19.59 -4.26
CA GLU A 393 23.86 -20.34 -4.24
C GLU A 393 24.47 -20.52 -2.85
N ALA A 394 23.85 -19.97 -1.79
CA ALA A 394 24.29 -20.18 -0.43
C ALA A 394 24.24 -21.67 -0.07
N THR A 395 25.34 -22.22 0.44
CA THR A 395 25.42 -23.64 0.81
C THR A 395 24.75 -23.93 2.16
N PRO A 396 24.28 -25.17 2.40
CA PRO A 396 23.76 -25.57 3.71
C PRO A 396 24.72 -25.28 4.87
N GLU A 397 26.04 -25.44 4.65
CA GLU A 397 27.07 -25.16 5.66
C GLU A 397 27.15 -23.68 5.98
N LEU A 398 26.99 -22.80 4.99
CA LEU A 398 26.92 -21.36 5.19
C LEU A 398 25.67 -20.99 6.01
N VAL A 399 24.50 -21.53 5.64
CA VAL A 399 23.25 -21.28 6.37
C VAL A 399 23.36 -21.80 7.82
N GLU A 400 23.93 -22.99 8.03
CA GLU A 400 24.15 -23.53 9.37
C GLU A 400 25.11 -22.67 10.18
N ARG A 401 26.17 -22.13 9.58
CA ARG A 401 27.06 -21.18 10.23
C ARG A 401 26.33 -19.91 10.65
N LEU A 402 25.55 -19.29 9.71
CA LEU A 402 24.79 -18.07 9.98
C LEU A 402 23.65 -18.28 10.99
N SER A 403 23.18 -19.52 11.17
CA SER A 403 22.22 -19.86 12.24
C SER A 403 22.82 -19.72 13.65
N ARG A 404 24.14 -19.53 13.78
CA ARG A 404 24.89 -19.30 15.03
C ARG A 404 25.41 -17.85 15.11
N ASP A 405 24.95 -16.95 14.25
CA ASP A 405 25.38 -15.55 14.25
C ASP A 405 25.03 -14.85 15.58
N PRO A 406 25.89 -13.94 16.07
CA PRO A 406 25.58 -13.16 17.26
C PRO A 406 24.31 -12.30 17.11
N ASP A 407 23.99 -11.84 15.89
CA ASP A 407 22.81 -11.04 15.61
C ASP A 407 21.56 -11.92 15.43
N THR A 408 20.49 -11.54 16.11
CA THR A 408 19.21 -12.26 16.09
C THR A 408 18.59 -12.30 14.70
N GLY A 409 18.60 -11.17 13.97
CA GLY A 409 18.01 -11.10 12.63
C GLY A 409 18.69 -12.04 11.62
N VAL A 410 20.01 -12.23 11.76
CA VAL A 410 20.76 -13.19 10.93
C VAL A 410 20.39 -14.62 11.31
N ARG A 411 20.32 -14.95 12.63
CA ARG A 411 19.86 -16.27 13.08
C ARG A 411 18.44 -16.58 12.62
N GLU A 412 17.53 -15.62 12.72
CA GLU A 412 16.14 -15.77 12.25
C GLU A 412 16.05 -15.99 10.74
N ALA A 413 16.84 -15.27 9.95
CA ALA A 413 16.89 -15.47 8.50
C ALA A 413 17.35 -16.89 8.17
N ALA A 414 18.42 -17.37 8.81
CA ALA A 414 18.94 -18.72 8.65
C ALA A 414 17.94 -19.79 9.14
N ALA A 415 17.23 -19.54 10.25
CA ALA A 415 16.25 -20.46 10.82
C ALA A 415 15.04 -20.72 9.89
N ARG A 416 14.70 -19.76 9.02
CA ARG A 416 13.62 -19.88 8.01
C ARG A 416 14.08 -20.51 6.70
N ASP A 417 15.37 -20.63 6.49
CA ASP A 417 15.91 -21.09 5.20
C ASP A 417 15.78 -22.60 5.03
N PRO A 418 15.14 -23.10 3.95
CA PRO A 418 14.88 -24.53 3.77
C PRO A 418 16.14 -25.40 3.65
N ARG A 419 17.32 -24.81 3.43
CA ARG A 419 18.61 -25.51 3.37
C ARG A 419 19.21 -25.76 4.76
N LEU A 420 18.65 -25.16 5.83
CA LEU A 420 19.16 -25.41 7.19
C LEU A 420 18.94 -26.87 7.58
N PRO A 421 19.97 -27.62 8.02
CA PRO A 421 19.81 -29.00 8.47
C PRO A 421 18.76 -29.14 9.57
N VAL A 422 17.86 -30.13 9.43
CA VAL A 422 16.73 -30.36 10.38
C VAL A 422 17.20 -30.45 11.84
N ARG A 423 18.35 -31.13 12.09
CA ARG A 423 18.97 -31.18 13.40
C ARG A 423 19.12 -29.77 13.98
N ARG A 424 19.63 -28.82 13.19
CA ARG A 424 19.86 -27.45 13.65
C ARG A 424 18.55 -26.68 13.84
N VAL A 425 17.55 -26.93 13.02
CA VAL A 425 16.19 -26.38 13.20
C VAL A 425 15.64 -26.76 14.57
N VAL A 426 15.74 -28.05 14.94
CA VAL A 426 15.24 -28.56 16.23
C VAL A 426 16.01 -27.91 17.40
N GLU A 427 17.36 -27.79 17.29
CA GLU A 427 18.17 -27.08 18.32
C GLU A 427 17.70 -25.63 18.49
N LEU A 428 17.36 -24.93 17.40
CA LEU A 428 16.93 -23.53 17.45
C LEU A 428 15.52 -23.33 18.04
N LEU A 429 14.70 -24.37 18.16
CA LEU A 429 13.40 -24.25 18.88
C LEU A 429 13.56 -23.78 20.33
N GLU A 430 14.72 -24.08 20.95
CA GLU A 430 15.05 -23.67 22.32
C GLU A 430 15.71 -22.27 22.36
N ASP A 431 16.06 -21.67 21.23
CA ASP A 431 16.63 -20.32 21.20
C ASP A 431 15.52 -19.29 21.54
N PRO A 432 15.71 -18.44 22.56
CA PRO A 432 14.70 -17.50 23.04
C PRO A 432 14.27 -16.47 22.00
N GLU A 433 15.12 -16.18 21.02
CA GLU A 433 14.89 -15.16 19.99
C GLU A 433 14.56 -15.81 18.64
N ALA A 434 15.33 -16.81 18.18
CA ALA A 434 15.15 -17.43 16.87
C ALA A 434 14.16 -18.62 16.86
N GLY A 435 13.69 -19.10 18.04
CA GLY A 435 12.81 -20.27 18.14
C GLY A 435 11.50 -20.13 17.37
N SER A 436 10.91 -18.94 17.36
CA SER A 436 9.71 -18.69 16.56
C SER A 436 9.99 -18.80 15.06
N ALA A 437 11.15 -18.34 14.59
CA ALA A 437 11.57 -18.48 13.20
C ALA A 437 11.83 -19.95 12.84
N ALA A 438 12.52 -20.70 13.70
CA ALA A 438 12.76 -22.13 13.52
C ALA A 438 11.45 -22.95 13.44
N ALA A 439 10.45 -22.58 14.24
CA ALA A 439 9.15 -23.24 14.21
C ALA A 439 8.39 -23.02 12.89
N THR A 440 8.74 -21.99 12.10
CA THR A 440 8.16 -21.79 10.75
C THR A 440 8.82 -22.64 9.66
N HIS A 441 9.91 -23.36 10.00
CA HIS A 441 10.70 -24.06 8.99
C HIS A 441 9.94 -25.21 8.34
N PRO A 442 9.90 -25.30 6.99
CA PRO A 442 9.08 -26.29 6.29
C PRO A 442 9.49 -27.74 6.53
N ALA A 443 10.75 -28.01 6.86
CA ALA A 443 11.24 -29.34 7.13
C ALA A 443 11.18 -29.72 8.63
N LEU A 444 10.55 -28.91 9.50
CA LEU A 444 10.37 -29.26 10.91
C LEU A 444 9.48 -30.52 11.01
N PRO A 445 9.94 -31.62 11.66
CA PRO A 445 9.16 -32.84 11.79
C PRO A 445 7.87 -32.63 12.58
N VAL A 446 6.77 -33.25 12.16
CA VAL A 446 5.47 -33.18 12.85
C VAL A 446 5.59 -33.64 14.32
N ALA A 447 6.42 -34.65 14.59
CA ALA A 447 6.66 -35.12 15.95
C ALA A 447 7.22 -34.01 16.86
N GLU A 448 8.13 -33.17 16.33
CA GLU A 448 8.69 -32.03 17.07
C GLU A 448 7.65 -30.90 17.25
N MET A 449 6.77 -30.67 16.25
CA MET A 449 5.66 -29.72 16.37
C MET A 449 4.72 -30.13 17.51
N VAL A 450 4.37 -31.41 17.56
CA VAL A 450 3.50 -31.97 18.64
C VAL A 450 4.21 -31.89 19.99
N ALA A 451 5.49 -32.29 20.07
CA ALA A 451 6.28 -32.20 21.30
C ALA A 451 6.40 -30.74 21.81
N LEU A 452 6.50 -29.75 20.91
CA LEU A 452 6.54 -28.34 21.26
C LEU A 452 5.19 -27.89 21.87
N LEU A 453 4.06 -28.31 21.28
CA LEU A 453 2.72 -28.04 21.83
C LEU A 453 2.53 -28.69 23.21
N ASP A 454 2.98 -29.94 23.37
CA ASP A 454 2.86 -30.67 24.63
C ASP A 454 3.69 -30.01 25.75
N ARG A 455 4.94 -29.59 25.42
CA ARG A 455 5.77 -28.81 26.36
C ARG A 455 5.15 -27.47 26.73
N ALA A 456 4.43 -26.87 25.83
CA ALA A 456 3.68 -25.63 26.08
C ALA A 456 2.36 -25.84 26.85
N GLY A 457 1.98 -27.08 27.15
CA GLY A 457 0.74 -27.41 27.85
C GLY A 457 -0.52 -27.24 26.99
N VAL A 458 -0.38 -27.25 25.65
CA VAL A 458 -1.53 -27.15 24.73
C VAL A 458 -2.26 -28.49 24.66
N PRO A 459 -3.57 -28.58 24.98
CA PRO A 459 -4.31 -29.84 25.02
C PRO A 459 -4.24 -30.60 23.69
N ALA A 460 -4.14 -31.94 23.77
CA ALA A 460 -4.11 -32.82 22.58
C ALA A 460 -5.47 -32.93 21.89
N THR A 461 -6.56 -32.78 22.65
CA THR A 461 -7.95 -32.83 22.17
C THR A 461 -8.58 -31.46 22.30
N VAL A 462 -9.13 -30.98 21.18
CA VAL A 462 -10.04 -29.81 21.20
C VAL A 462 -11.40 -30.34 21.62
N GLU A 463 -11.68 -30.38 22.94
CA GLU A 463 -13.06 -30.53 23.39
C GLU A 463 -13.82 -29.25 22.99
N HIS A 464 -14.66 -29.33 21.98
CA HIS A 464 -15.67 -28.30 21.75
C HIS A 464 -16.57 -28.29 23.01
N ARG A 465 -16.27 -27.40 23.94
CA ARG A 465 -17.26 -27.04 24.95
C ARG A 465 -18.43 -26.35 24.25
N PRO A 466 -19.65 -26.86 24.43
CA PRO A 466 -20.84 -26.32 23.78
C PRO A 466 -21.14 -24.87 24.15
#